data_1827cf59f08c62484ea903df43458e1b
#
_entry.id   1827cf59f08c62484ea903df43458e1b
#
_cell.length_a   1.000
_cell.length_b   1.000
_cell.length_c   1.000
_cell.angle_alpha   90.00
_cell.angle_beta   90.00
_cell.angle_gamma   90.00
#
_symmetry.space_group_name_H-M   'P 1'
#
loop_
_entity.id
_entity.type
_entity.pdbx_description
1 polymer ?
#
loop_
_entity_poly.entity_id
_entity_poly.type
_entity_poly.pdbx_seq_one_letter_code
_entity_poly.pdbx_strand_id
1 'polypeptide(L)'
;MPNRVPFNEALVSAVGTPELVELLDSSPRSRVWRVRLADRRLVIVKQITDGGDTSADASTRFAREVAGLRLAGRASGPSVAPAVLATDLSSRVMVLEHLDDLGRTDDWMPGYAESLARLHALTGPADAGALPVWSGPTATDAESFLTLARALDVPVPSTVPDELAGLLERLDPTSHHALLHGDPCPGNDLRTADGVRFVDFERASLGNSLTELAYFRIGFPTCWCAMSVTAAPLTEVEDIYRTTWRGLTGKDVPGDLADACAGWLIQGDALVERAHRGTVDQFARVPAEDFEWGYVSARERLVHRLNVVADMTRDHDHLHAVGRLSSALACRLLERWPNLRPLPTHDARPWY
;
A
#
# COMPACT_ATOMS: atom_id res chain seq x y z
N MET A 1 7.69 29.23 -14.88
CA MET A 1 6.36 29.07 -15.51
C MET A 1 5.86 27.67 -15.18
N PRO A 2 5.00 27.50 -14.17
CA PRO A 2 4.63 26.16 -13.66
C PRO A 2 3.63 25.39 -14.54
N ASN A 3 3.04 25.99 -15.58
CA ASN A 3 1.92 25.39 -16.33
C ASN A 3 2.28 24.81 -17.71
N ARG A 4 3.56 24.71 -18.06
CA ARG A 4 3.93 24.10 -19.34
C ARG A 4 4.08 22.60 -19.17
N VAL A 5 3.20 21.83 -19.83
CA VAL A 5 3.34 20.36 -19.90
C VAL A 5 4.65 20.01 -20.62
N PRO A 6 5.44 19.08 -20.09
CA PRO A 6 6.72 18.69 -20.66
C PRO A 6 6.55 17.72 -21.84
N PHE A 7 6.07 18.21 -22.98
CA PHE A 7 5.96 17.46 -24.23
C PHE A 7 7.15 17.79 -25.14
N ASN A 8 7.95 16.80 -25.45
CA ASN A 8 9.00 16.89 -26.47
C ASN A 8 8.54 16.30 -27.81
N GLU A 9 9.36 16.43 -28.85
CA GLU A 9 9.03 15.94 -30.21
C GLU A 9 8.76 14.43 -30.25
N ALA A 10 9.47 13.64 -29.44
CA ALA A 10 9.27 12.20 -29.36
C ALA A 10 7.89 11.84 -28.79
N LEU A 11 7.47 12.52 -27.73
CA LEU A 11 6.12 12.36 -27.16
C LEU A 11 5.03 12.82 -28.13
N VAL A 12 5.25 13.95 -28.80
CA VAL A 12 4.31 14.45 -29.85
C VAL A 12 4.19 13.43 -30.99
N SER A 13 5.30 12.86 -31.44
CA SER A 13 5.30 11.82 -32.48
C SER A 13 4.56 10.54 -32.04
N ALA A 14 4.67 10.18 -30.77
CA ALA A 14 4.10 8.95 -30.26
C ALA A 14 2.57 9.05 -29.99
N VAL A 15 2.10 10.18 -29.46
CA VAL A 15 0.71 10.29 -28.97
C VAL A 15 -0.08 11.43 -29.64
N GLY A 16 0.56 12.38 -30.29
CA GLY A 16 -0.07 13.53 -30.95
C GLY A 16 0.23 14.86 -30.25
N THR A 17 -0.21 15.95 -30.86
CA THR A 17 0.06 17.33 -30.41
C THR A 17 -0.89 17.73 -29.29
N PRO A 18 -0.40 18.29 -28.16
CA PRO A 18 -1.25 18.81 -27.10
C PRO A 18 -1.91 20.14 -27.52
N GLU A 19 -3.23 20.27 -27.31
CA GLU A 19 -4.00 21.49 -27.56
C GLU A 19 -4.45 22.20 -26.30
N LEU A 20 -4.99 21.45 -25.33
CA LEU A 20 -5.46 21.99 -24.06
C LEU A 20 -4.81 21.24 -22.91
N VAL A 21 -4.30 21.98 -21.95
CA VAL A 21 -3.57 21.45 -20.79
C VAL A 21 -4.20 21.98 -19.51
N GLU A 22 -4.53 21.07 -18.61
CA GLU A 22 -5.04 21.36 -17.27
C GLU A 22 -4.13 20.67 -16.24
N LEU A 23 -3.62 21.42 -15.28
CA LEU A 23 -2.87 20.86 -14.15
C LEU A 23 -3.87 20.28 -13.14
N LEU A 24 -3.81 18.98 -12.89
CA LEU A 24 -4.68 18.29 -11.95
C LEU A 24 -4.08 18.25 -10.55
N ASP A 25 -2.77 17.95 -10.45
CA ASP A 25 -2.05 17.86 -9.19
C ASP A 25 -0.61 18.33 -9.34
N SER A 26 -0.07 18.90 -8.25
CA SER A 26 1.32 19.34 -8.19
C SER A 26 1.85 19.20 -6.76
N SER A 27 2.82 18.34 -6.60
CA SER A 27 3.55 18.12 -5.35
C SER A 27 5.06 18.34 -5.57
N PRO A 28 5.88 18.37 -4.51
CA PRO A 28 7.33 18.35 -4.68
C PRO A 28 7.85 17.12 -5.44
N ARG A 29 7.07 16.03 -5.51
CA ARG A 29 7.47 14.73 -6.04
C ARG A 29 6.99 14.47 -7.47
N SER A 30 5.88 15.07 -7.87
CA SER A 30 5.27 14.84 -9.17
C SER A 30 4.37 16.00 -9.59
N ARG A 31 4.11 16.07 -10.90
CA ARG A 31 3.09 16.92 -11.49
C ARG A 31 2.24 16.08 -12.43
N VAL A 32 0.95 16.29 -12.40
CA VAL A 32 -0.03 15.54 -13.19
C VAL A 32 -0.91 16.51 -13.96
N TRP A 33 -1.02 16.31 -15.26
CA TRP A 33 -1.86 17.10 -16.14
C TRP A 33 -2.86 16.22 -16.88
N ARG A 34 -4.05 16.75 -17.09
CA ARG A 34 -4.97 16.27 -18.10
C ARG A 34 -4.72 17.05 -19.38
N VAL A 35 -4.49 16.35 -20.49
CA VAL A 35 -4.15 16.94 -21.77
C VAL A 35 -5.12 16.45 -22.84
N ARG A 36 -5.74 17.40 -23.57
CA ARG A 36 -6.47 17.08 -24.78
C ARG A 36 -5.54 17.22 -25.97
N LEU A 37 -5.47 16.19 -26.79
CA LEU A 37 -4.69 16.15 -28.02
C LEU A 37 -5.48 16.74 -29.20
N ALA A 38 -4.78 17.03 -30.31
CA ALA A 38 -5.37 17.60 -31.54
C ALA A 38 -6.46 16.69 -32.15
N ASP A 39 -6.37 15.37 -31.95
CA ASP A 39 -7.38 14.39 -32.36
C ASP A 39 -8.54 14.25 -31.36
N ARG A 40 -8.62 15.13 -30.37
CA ARG A 40 -9.61 15.20 -29.29
C ARG A 40 -9.50 14.13 -28.20
N ARG A 41 -8.57 13.18 -28.31
CA ARG A 41 -8.33 12.22 -27.20
C ARG A 41 -7.85 12.95 -25.96
N LEU A 42 -8.27 12.47 -24.79
CA LEU A 42 -7.74 12.87 -23.50
C LEU A 42 -6.64 11.90 -23.08
N VAL A 43 -5.59 12.44 -22.50
CA VAL A 43 -4.49 11.66 -21.90
C VAL A 43 -4.08 12.30 -20.57
N ILE A 44 -3.48 11.49 -19.70
CA ILE A 44 -2.81 11.98 -18.49
C ILE A 44 -1.32 12.04 -18.74
N VAL A 45 -0.70 13.16 -18.35
CA VAL A 45 0.74 13.34 -18.38
C VAL A 45 1.23 13.45 -16.95
N LYS A 46 2.10 12.55 -16.54
CA LYS A 46 2.74 12.58 -15.21
C LYS A 46 4.24 12.78 -15.36
N GLN A 47 4.77 13.77 -14.65
CA GLN A 47 6.22 14.01 -14.54
C GLN A 47 6.66 13.74 -13.11
N ILE A 48 7.69 12.94 -12.94
CA ILE A 48 8.33 12.71 -11.64
C ILE A 48 9.45 13.75 -11.45
N THR A 49 9.39 14.47 -10.33
CA THR A 49 10.32 15.57 -9.99
C THR A 49 11.29 15.16 -8.88
N ASP A 50 12.42 15.87 -8.74
CA ASP A 50 13.47 15.57 -7.77
C ASP A 50 13.14 16.02 -6.34
N GLY A 51 12.00 16.64 -6.12
CA GLY A 51 11.58 17.11 -4.80
C GLY A 51 10.99 16.02 -3.92
N GLY A 52 10.85 16.34 -2.64
CA GLY A 52 10.22 15.50 -1.63
C GLY A 52 11.20 14.59 -0.89
N ASP A 53 10.76 14.22 0.29
CA ASP A 53 11.53 13.40 1.24
C ASP A 53 11.26 11.92 0.98
N THR A 54 12.08 11.30 0.15
CA THR A 54 11.95 9.88 -0.23
C THR A 54 13.30 9.18 -0.21
N SER A 55 13.30 7.90 0.14
CA SER A 55 14.50 7.05 0.11
C SER A 55 14.97 6.71 -1.32
N ALA A 56 14.13 6.91 -2.34
CA ALA A 56 14.45 6.65 -3.74
C ALA A 56 14.48 7.95 -4.55
N ASP A 57 15.49 8.10 -5.43
CA ASP A 57 15.58 9.24 -6.36
C ASP A 57 14.45 9.21 -7.41
N ALA A 58 14.26 10.34 -8.09
CA ALA A 58 13.16 10.51 -9.04
C ALA A 58 13.27 9.54 -10.24
N SER A 59 14.48 9.19 -10.69
CA SER A 59 14.67 8.28 -11.82
C SER A 59 14.29 6.85 -11.44
N THR A 60 14.65 6.42 -10.24
CA THR A 60 14.25 5.12 -9.69
C THR A 60 12.73 5.04 -9.51
N ARG A 61 12.08 6.08 -8.97
CA ARG A 61 10.62 6.13 -8.83
C ARG A 61 9.92 6.07 -10.18
N PHE A 62 10.40 6.86 -11.16
CA PHE A 62 9.87 6.86 -12.52
C PHE A 62 10.01 5.48 -13.18
N ALA A 63 11.20 4.87 -13.13
CA ALA A 63 11.43 3.56 -13.73
C ALA A 63 10.53 2.48 -13.10
N ARG A 64 10.37 2.52 -11.78
CA ARG A 64 9.50 1.60 -11.03
C ARG A 64 8.03 1.76 -11.41
N GLU A 65 7.52 2.99 -11.49
CA GLU A 65 6.15 3.27 -11.87
C GLU A 65 5.85 2.80 -13.30
N VAL A 66 6.73 3.11 -14.25
CA VAL A 66 6.58 2.64 -15.65
C VAL A 66 6.62 1.12 -15.73
N ALA A 67 7.51 0.45 -15.00
CA ALA A 67 7.59 -1.01 -14.99
C ALA A 67 6.34 -1.64 -14.37
N GLY A 68 5.86 -1.12 -13.23
CA GLY A 68 4.63 -1.57 -12.58
C GLY A 68 3.41 -1.42 -13.48
N LEU A 69 3.21 -0.26 -14.09
CA LEU A 69 2.11 -0.01 -15.03
C LEU A 69 2.18 -0.92 -16.26
N ARG A 70 3.37 -1.19 -16.80
CA ARG A 70 3.53 -2.12 -17.93
C ARG A 70 3.21 -3.57 -17.55
N LEU A 71 3.58 -4.00 -16.35
CA LEU A 71 3.19 -5.31 -15.83
C LEU A 71 1.68 -5.38 -15.63
N ALA A 72 1.07 -4.35 -15.03
CA ALA A 72 -0.38 -4.25 -14.85
C ALA A 72 -1.14 -4.25 -16.18
N GLY A 73 -0.56 -3.70 -17.24
CA GLY A 73 -1.11 -3.71 -18.60
C GLY A 73 -1.18 -5.09 -19.27
N ARG A 74 -0.64 -6.15 -18.65
CA ARG A 74 -0.76 -7.54 -19.16
C ARG A 74 -2.10 -8.21 -18.82
N ALA A 75 -2.98 -7.53 -18.08
CA ALA A 75 -4.26 -8.09 -17.68
C ALA A 75 -5.07 -8.59 -18.88
N SER A 76 -5.45 -9.85 -18.88
CA SER A 76 -6.43 -10.42 -19.81
C SER A 76 -7.82 -10.16 -19.24
N GLY A 77 -8.62 -9.32 -19.91
CA GLY A 77 -9.94 -8.88 -19.45
C GLY A 77 -9.93 -7.41 -18.97
N PRO A 78 -10.79 -7.02 -18.01
CA PRO A 78 -10.80 -5.65 -17.53
C PRO A 78 -9.42 -5.22 -17.03
N SER A 79 -8.93 -4.07 -17.53
CA SER A 79 -7.65 -3.52 -17.11
C SER A 79 -7.67 -3.13 -15.64
N VAL A 80 -6.56 -3.31 -14.93
CA VAL A 80 -6.41 -2.94 -13.51
C VAL A 80 -5.60 -1.66 -13.31
N ALA A 81 -5.11 -1.05 -14.40
CA ALA A 81 -4.33 0.18 -14.37
C ALA A 81 -4.46 0.92 -15.72
N PRO A 82 -4.14 2.23 -15.80
CA PRO A 82 -4.09 2.93 -17.06
C PRO A 82 -2.96 2.41 -17.95
N ALA A 83 -3.19 2.37 -19.27
CA ALA A 83 -2.17 2.01 -20.23
C ALA A 83 -1.06 3.08 -20.29
N VAL A 84 0.19 2.66 -20.42
CA VAL A 84 1.33 3.55 -20.72
C VAL A 84 1.39 3.77 -22.23
N LEU A 85 1.05 4.98 -22.69
CA LEU A 85 1.01 5.32 -24.11
C LEU A 85 2.39 5.75 -24.65
N ALA A 86 3.15 6.51 -23.87
CA ALA A 86 4.51 6.93 -24.20
C ALA A 86 5.30 7.27 -22.94
N THR A 87 6.62 7.26 -23.05
CA THR A 87 7.53 7.66 -21.96
C THR A 87 8.71 8.47 -22.49
N ASP A 88 9.16 9.46 -21.72
CA ASP A 88 10.44 10.14 -21.90
C ASP A 88 11.28 9.96 -20.64
N LEU A 89 12.34 9.15 -20.75
CA LEU A 89 13.23 8.83 -19.64
C LEU A 89 14.03 10.06 -19.19
N SER A 90 14.42 10.93 -20.12
CA SER A 90 15.30 12.07 -19.85
C SER A 90 14.63 13.13 -18.98
N SER A 91 13.36 13.38 -19.19
CA SER A 91 12.55 14.32 -18.39
C SER A 91 11.63 13.63 -17.39
N ARG A 92 11.72 12.30 -17.28
CA ARG A 92 10.90 11.46 -16.37
C ARG A 92 9.41 11.73 -16.54
N VAL A 93 8.96 11.72 -17.80
CA VAL A 93 7.58 11.96 -18.20
C VAL A 93 6.96 10.67 -18.72
N MET A 94 5.77 10.36 -18.28
CA MET A 94 4.92 9.32 -18.85
C MET A 94 3.61 9.91 -19.33
N VAL A 95 3.12 9.41 -20.46
CA VAL A 95 1.79 9.69 -21.00
C VAL A 95 0.95 8.44 -20.80
N LEU A 96 -0.15 8.59 -20.10
CA LEU A 96 -1.03 7.50 -19.69
C LEU A 96 -2.41 7.67 -20.32
N GLU A 97 -3.13 6.57 -20.44
CA GLU A 97 -4.56 6.56 -20.73
C GLU A 97 -5.30 7.47 -19.74
N HIS A 98 -6.24 8.28 -20.24
CA HIS A 98 -7.18 8.99 -19.40
C HIS A 98 -8.29 8.03 -18.97
N LEU A 99 -8.58 7.97 -17.70
CA LEU A 99 -9.66 7.20 -17.13
C LEU A 99 -10.77 8.14 -16.66
N ASP A 100 -12.00 7.85 -17.05
CA ASP A 100 -13.17 8.56 -16.52
C ASP A 100 -13.49 7.98 -15.14
N ASP A 101 -13.23 8.78 -14.11
CA ASP A 101 -13.56 8.40 -12.73
C ASP A 101 -15.02 8.68 -12.44
N LEU A 102 -15.77 7.64 -12.13
CA LEU A 102 -17.19 7.70 -11.77
C LEU A 102 -17.41 8.11 -10.30
N GLY A 103 -16.31 8.35 -9.57
CA GLY A 103 -16.35 8.60 -8.14
C GLY A 103 -16.63 7.34 -7.32
N ARG A 104 -16.47 7.46 -6.01
CA ARG A 104 -16.69 6.34 -5.08
C ARG A 104 -18.14 6.25 -4.64
N THR A 105 -18.54 5.01 -4.38
CA THR A 105 -19.80 4.67 -3.72
C THR A 105 -19.48 4.05 -2.36
N ASP A 106 -20.48 3.98 -1.47
CA ASP A 106 -20.33 3.31 -0.16
C ASP A 106 -19.92 1.85 -0.32
N ASP A 107 -20.28 1.22 -1.44
CA ASP A 107 -19.95 -0.16 -1.81
C ASP A 107 -18.72 -0.23 -2.75
N TRP A 108 -17.60 0.32 -2.33
CA TRP A 108 -16.38 0.35 -3.15
C TRP A 108 -15.48 -0.89 -2.97
N MET A 109 -15.53 -1.53 -1.80
CA MET A 109 -14.58 -2.58 -1.40
C MET A 109 -14.64 -3.86 -2.24
N PRO A 110 -15.81 -4.40 -2.65
CA PRO A 110 -15.89 -5.57 -3.49
C PRO A 110 -15.13 -5.43 -4.81
N GLY A 111 -15.39 -4.37 -5.57
CA GLY A 111 -14.70 -4.09 -6.83
C GLY A 111 -13.20 -3.82 -6.65
N TYR A 112 -12.82 -3.18 -5.54
CA TYR A 112 -11.43 -2.97 -5.20
C TYR A 112 -10.72 -4.31 -4.92
N ALA A 113 -11.32 -5.21 -4.12
CA ALA A 113 -10.75 -6.52 -3.81
C ALA A 113 -10.59 -7.40 -5.05
N GLU A 114 -11.58 -7.39 -5.96
CA GLU A 114 -11.47 -8.07 -7.24
C GLU A 114 -10.29 -7.56 -8.07
N SER A 115 -10.18 -6.23 -8.23
CA SER A 115 -9.09 -5.62 -9.00
C SER A 115 -7.72 -5.82 -8.36
N LEU A 116 -7.64 -5.82 -7.02
CA LEU A 116 -6.41 -6.14 -6.30
C LEU A 116 -5.97 -7.59 -6.54
N ALA A 117 -6.88 -8.55 -6.49
CA ALA A 117 -6.59 -9.96 -6.80
C ALA A 117 -6.12 -10.12 -8.25
N ARG A 118 -6.77 -9.42 -9.21
CA ARG A 118 -6.35 -9.39 -10.62
C ARG A 118 -4.94 -8.84 -10.77
N LEU A 119 -4.62 -7.71 -10.12
CA LEU A 119 -3.30 -7.10 -10.14
C LEU A 119 -2.23 -8.08 -9.66
N HIS A 120 -2.45 -8.68 -8.50
CA HIS A 120 -1.51 -9.61 -7.89
C HIS A 120 -1.28 -10.90 -8.69
N ALA A 121 -2.29 -11.36 -9.43
CA ALA A 121 -2.22 -12.57 -10.23
C ALA A 121 -1.49 -12.41 -11.59
N LEU A 122 -1.08 -11.17 -11.96
CA LEU A 122 -0.47 -10.89 -13.27
C LEU A 122 0.96 -11.38 -13.42
N THR A 123 1.64 -11.60 -12.32
CA THR A 123 3.07 -11.92 -12.29
C THR A 123 3.35 -13.22 -11.58
N GLY A 124 4.52 -13.78 -11.85
CA GLY A 124 4.97 -15.04 -11.26
C GLY A 124 6.50 -15.14 -11.25
N PRO A 125 7.07 -16.32 -11.01
CA PRO A 125 8.53 -16.52 -10.93
C PRO A 125 9.30 -16.06 -12.18
N ALA A 126 8.66 -16.09 -13.36
CA ALA A 126 9.27 -15.62 -14.61
C ALA A 126 9.51 -14.10 -14.64
N ASP A 127 8.85 -13.35 -13.78
CA ASP A 127 8.97 -11.88 -13.67
C ASP A 127 9.99 -11.46 -12.61
N ALA A 128 10.69 -12.39 -11.98
CA ALA A 128 11.73 -12.09 -11.00
C ALA A 128 12.76 -11.11 -11.59
N GLY A 129 13.02 -10.01 -10.87
CA GLY A 129 13.93 -8.94 -11.31
C GLY A 129 13.29 -7.84 -12.17
N ALA A 130 12.03 -7.96 -12.58
CA ALA A 130 11.32 -6.90 -13.32
C ALA A 130 11.02 -5.67 -12.44
N LEU A 131 10.86 -5.88 -11.15
CA LEU A 131 10.70 -4.87 -10.11
C LEU A 131 11.53 -5.25 -8.88
N PRO A 132 11.81 -4.31 -7.96
CA PRO A 132 12.37 -4.64 -6.67
C PRO A 132 11.49 -5.66 -5.92
N VAL A 133 12.12 -6.47 -5.10
CA VAL A 133 11.40 -7.32 -4.15
C VAL A 133 10.85 -6.44 -3.02
N TRP A 134 9.64 -6.72 -2.56
CA TRP A 134 9.05 -6.02 -1.42
C TRP A 134 9.92 -6.17 -0.18
N SER A 135 10.23 -5.06 0.48
CA SER A 135 10.98 -5.09 1.74
C SER A 135 10.00 -5.30 2.90
N GLY A 136 9.92 -6.52 3.38
CA GLY A 136 9.16 -6.88 4.57
C GLY A 136 9.81 -6.42 5.87
N PRO A 137 9.22 -6.81 7.01
CA PRO A 137 9.81 -6.55 8.32
C PRO A 137 11.16 -7.25 8.46
N THR A 138 12.05 -6.65 9.26
CA THR A 138 13.40 -7.10 9.51
C THR A 138 13.61 -7.57 10.96
N ALA A 139 14.73 -8.21 11.24
CA ALA A 139 15.10 -8.54 12.63
C ALA A 139 15.25 -7.28 13.50
N THR A 140 15.66 -6.14 12.90
CA THR A 140 15.72 -4.86 13.61
C THR A 140 14.31 -4.37 13.99
N ASP A 141 13.33 -4.53 13.11
CA ASP A 141 11.94 -4.15 13.42
C ASP A 141 11.35 -5.03 14.53
N ALA A 142 11.65 -6.33 14.51
CA ALA A 142 11.25 -7.25 15.57
C ALA A 142 11.86 -6.87 16.93
N GLU A 143 13.15 -6.53 16.98
CA GLU A 143 13.81 -6.07 18.22
C GLU A 143 13.25 -4.72 18.69
N SER A 144 12.96 -3.79 17.76
CA SER A 144 12.30 -2.52 18.06
C SER A 144 10.92 -2.73 18.70
N PHE A 145 10.13 -3.66 18.18
CA PHE A 145 8.84 -4.04 18.75
C PHE A 145 8.98 -4.60 20.19
N LEU A 146 9.98 -5.45 20.43
CA LEU A 146 10.29 -5.98 21.79
C LEU A 146 10.77 -4.86 22.72
N THR A 147 11.51 -3.90 22.21
CA THR A 147 11.96 -2.74 22.98
C THR A 147 10.80 -1.86 23.41
N LEU A 148 9.77 -1.68 22.55
CA LEU A 148 8.53 -1.01 22.95
C LEU A 148 7.86 -1.72 24.13
N ALA A 149 7.79 -3.07 24.11
CA ALA A 149 7.18 -3.82 25.22
C ALA A 149 7.92 -3.56 26.54
N ARG A 150 9.25 -3.58 26.52
CA ARG A 150 10.08 -3.24 27.71
C ARG A 150 9.86 -1.80 28.17
N ALA A 151 9.80 -0.83 27.24
CA ALA A 151 9.59 0.58 27.57
C ALA A 151 8.21 0.89 28.16
N LEU A 152 7.25 0.02 27.93
CA LEU A 152 5.90 0.08 28.47
C LEU A 152 5.69 -0.82 29.71
N ASP A 153 6.76 -1.45 30.23
CA ASP A 153 6.71 -2.38 31.35
C ASP A 153 5.77 -3.58 31.09
N VAL A 154 5.69 -4.05 29.84
CA VAL A 154 4.92 -5.22 29.46
C VAL A 154 5.85 -6.44 29.38
N PRO A 155 5.60 -7.50 30.18
CA PRO A 155 6.41 -8.73 30.15
C PRO A 155 6.36 -9.38 28.76
N VAL A 156 7.54 -9.70 28.22
CA VAL A 156 7.66 -10.42 26.95
C VAL A 156 7.70 -11.92 27.24
N PRO A 157 6.73 -12.72 26.74
CA PRO A 157 6.80 -14.18 26.85
C PRO A 157 8.06 -14.74 26.21
N SER A 158 8.67 -15.76 26.81
CA SER A 158 9.98 -16.31 26.38
C SER A 158 9.99 -16.89 24.96
N THR A 159 8.84 -17.28 24.42
CA THR A 159 8.71 -17.84 23.07
C THR A 159 8.53 -16.78 21.98
N VAL A 160 8.25 -15.51 22.33
CA VAL A 160 8.00 -14.45 21.35
C VAL A 160 9.19 -14.22 20.42
N PRO A 161 10.46 -14.19 20.87
CA PRO A 161 11.59 -14.03 19.94
C PRO A 161 11.66 -15.13 18.87
N ASP A 162 11.38 -16.39 19.23
CA ASP A 162 11.38 -17.49 18.29
C ASP A 162 10.18 -17.43 17.33
N GLU A 163 9.00 -17.05 17.83
CA GLU A 163 7.82 -16.83 16.97
C GLU A 163 8.06 -15.69 15.96
N LEU A 164 8.71 -14.59 16.37
CA LEU A 164 9.07 -13.49 15.48
C LEU A 164 10.13 -13.91 14.45
N ALA A 165 11.14 -14.67 14.84
CA ALA A 165 12.13 -15.21 13.91
C ALA A 165 11.46 -16.11 12.85
N GLY A 166 10.60 -17.04 13.26
CA GLY A 166 9.82 -17.88 12.35
C GLY A 166 8.86 -17.07 11.46
N LEU A 167 8.27 -15.97 11.97
CA LEU A 167 7.46 -15.05 11.16
C LEU A 167 8.28 -14.42 10.03
N LEU A 168 9.49 -13.92 10.33
CA LEU A 168 10.37 -13.33 9.33
C LEU A 168 10.75 -14.35 8.23
N GLU A 169 11.00 -15.60 8.59
CA GLU A 169 11.26 -16.68 7.64
C GLU A 169 10.04 -16.95 6.73
N ARG A 170 8.82 -17.00 7.28
CA ARG A 170 7.60 -17.22 6.49
C ARG A 170 7.23 -16.03 5.61
N LEU A 171 7.62 -14.83 5.99
CA LEU A 171 7.44 -13.61 5.20
C LEU A 171 8.59 -13.34 4.23
N ASP A 172 9.55 -14.25 4.08
CA ASP A 172 10.65 -14.09 3.12
C ASP A 172 10.08 -13.73 1.72
N PRO A 173 10.36 -12.53 1.24
CA PRO A 173 9.77 -12.05 0.00
C PRO A 173 10.33 -12.73 -1.25
N THR A 174 11.45 -13.44 -1.15
CA THR A 174 12.14 -14.07 -2.30
C THR A 174 11.35 -15.22 -2.92
N SER A 175 10.43 -15.82 -2.17
CA SER A 175 9.57 -16.91 -2.61
C SER A 175 8.27 -16.46 -3.29
N HIS A 176 7.97 -15.17 -3.30
CA HIS A 176 6.71 -14.62 -3.77
C HIS A 176 6.91 -13.57 -4.87
N HIS A 177 6.10 -13.62 -5.93
CA HIS A 177 6.29 -12.80 -7.13
C HIS A 177 4.99 -12.13 -7.59
N ALA A 178 4.01 -11.93 -6.72
CA ALA A 178 2.82 -11.15 -7.05
C ALA A 178 3.20 -9.68 -7.29
N LEU A 179 2.60 -9.04 -8.29
CA LEU A 179 2.75 -7.61 -8.53
C LEU A 179 2.04 -6.83 -7.42
N LEU A 180 2.81 -6.26 -6.52
CA LEU A 180 2.31 -5.37 -5.48
C LEU A 180 2.29 -3.92 -5.97
N HIS A 181 1.25 -3.19 -5.63
CA HIS A 181 1.15 -1.75 -5.85
C HIS A 181 2.15 -0.96 -4.99
N GLY A 182 2.37 -1.45 -3.76
CA GLY A 182 3.25 -0.86 -2.76
C GLY A 182 2.63 0.28 -1.94
N ASP A 183 1.50 0.82 -2.38
CA ASP A 183 0.67 1.78 -1.65
C ASP A 183 -0.79 1.71 -2.15
N PRO A 184 -1.48 0.57 -1.99
CA PRO A 184 -2.88 0.40 -2.42
C PRO A 184 -3.81 1.13 -1.45
N CYS A 185 -3.60 2.43 -1.32
CA CYS A 185 -4.41 3.32 -0.53
C CYS A 185 -5.68 3.66 -1.30
N PRO A 186 -6.86 3.66 -0.68
CA PRO A 186 -8.04 4.26 -1.28
C PRO A 186 -7.81 5.75 -1.54
N GLY A 187 -7.42 6.12 -2.73
CA GLY A 187 -6.93 7.41 -3.19
C GLY A 187 -5.98 7.21 -4.36
N ASN A 188 -5.40 6.00 -4.47
CA ASN A 188 -4.60 5.56 -5.59
C ASN A 188 -5.38 4.60 -6.50
N ASP A 189 -6.70 4.71 -6.49
CA ASP A 189 -7.61 3.96 -7.35
C ASP A 189 -8.66 4.89 -7.96
N LEU A 190 -9.09 4.55 -9.18
CA LEU A 190 -10.18 5.19 -9.90
C LEU A 190 -11.26 4.15 -10.19
N ARG A 191 -12.51 4.55 -10.03
CA ARG A 191 -13.65 3.72 -10.40
C ARG A 191 -14.09 4.04 -11.80
N THR A 192 -13.97 3.09 -12.70
CA THR A 192 -14.39 3.21 -14.09
C THR A 192 -15.60 2.34 -14.39
N ALA A 193 -16.18 2.47 -15.59
CA ALA A 193 -17.26 1.60 -16.05
C ALA A 193 -16.87 0.12 -16.09
N ASP A 194 -15.57 -0.16 -16.27
CA ASP A 194 -15.02 -1.52 -16.37
C ASP A 194 -14.49 -2.07 -15.03
N GLY A 195 -14.64 -1.32 -13.92
CA GLY A 195 -14.17 -1.71 -12.60
C GLY A 195 -13.15 -0.73 -12.01
N VAL A 196 -12.51 -1.13 -10.92
CA VAL A 196 -11.49 -0.35 -10.23
C VAL A 196 -10.15 -0.47 -10.95
N ARG A 197 -9.45 0.67 -11.13
CA ARG A 197 -8.11 0.73 -11.72
C ARG A 197 -7.17 1.50 -10.80
N PHE A 198 -6.02 0.91 -10.52
CA PHE A 198 -4.99 1.49 -9.66
C PHE A 198 -4.10 2.47 -10.42
N VAL A 199 -3.70 3.54 -9.76
CA VAL A 199 -2.79 4.58 -10.25
C VAL A 199 -1.66 4.81 -9.25
N ASP A 200 -0.57 5.45 -9.65
CA ASP A 200 0.56 5.79 -8.77
C ASP A 200 1.40 4.57 -8.32
N PHE A 201 1.95 3.84 -9.29
CA PHE A 201 2.80 2.64 -9.08
C PHE A 201 4.25 2.96 -8.66
N GLU A 202 4.55 4.15 -8.16
CA GLU A 202 5.94 4.55 -7.81
C GLU A 202 6.60 3.67 -6.74
N ARG A 203 5.80 2.89 -6.00
CA ARG A 203 6.25 1.94 -4.98
C ARG A 203 6.06 0.47 -5.39
N ALA A 204 5.69 0.20 -6.64
CA ALA A 204 5.45 -1.15 -7.12
C ALA A 204 6.64 -2.09 -6.83
N SER A 205 6.34 -3.32 -6.48
CA SER A 205 7.33 -4.34 -6.10
C SER A 205 6.78 -5.73 -6.41
N LEU A 206 7.62 -6.75 -6.29
CA LEU A 206 7.18 -8.15 -6.31
C LEU A 206 7.23 -8.71 -4.88
N GLY A 207 6.20 -9.46 -4.49
CA GLY A 207 6.15 -10.00 -3.13
C GLY A 207 4.94 -10.88 -2.85
N ASN A 208 4.66 -11.07 -1.56
CA ASN A 208 3.50 -11.83 -1.10
C ASN A 208 2.22 -10.98 -1.23
N SER A 209 1.28 -11.47 -2.01
CA SER A 209 0.00 -10.81 -2.28
C SER A 209 -0.83 -10.54 -1.02
N LEU A 210 -0.73 -11.39 0.00
CA LEU A 210 -1.43 -11.19 1.28
C LEU A 210 -0.99 -9.94 2.03
N THR A 211 0.20 -9.41 1.74
CA THR A 211 0.69 -8.16 2.32
C THR A 211 -0.26 -7.00 2.02
N GLU A 212 -0.79 -6.93 0.80
CA GLU A 212 -1.74 -5.88 0.43
C GLU A 212 -3.20 -6.24 0.75
N LEU A 213 -3.58 -7.52 0.74
CA LEU A 213 -4.87 -7.93 1.27
C LEU A 213 -5.01 -7.59 2.76
N ALA A 214 -3.93 -7.68 3.53
CA ALA A 214 -3.90 -7.32 4.96
C ALA A 214 -4.26 -5.85 5.23
N TYR A 215 -4.18 -4.95 4.22
CA TYR A 215 -4.56 -3.53 4.37
C TYR A 215 -5.94 -3.33 4.96
N PHE A 216 -6.92 -4.14 4.53
CA PHE A 216 -8.28 -4.06 5.04
C PHE A 216 -8.40 -4.37 6.53
N ARG A 217 -7.56 -5.29 7.03
CA ARG A 217 -7.53 -5.64 8.46
C ARG A 217 -6.70 -4.67 9.27
N ILE A 218 -5.48 -4.37 8.80
CA ILE A 218 -4.47 -3.63 9.56
C ILE A 218 -4.67 -2.11 9.53
N GLY A 219 -5.71 -1.64 8.84
CA GLY A 219 -6.10 -0.23 8.85
C GLY A 219 -5.35 0.65 7.82
N PHE A 220 -5.01 0.11 6.64
CA PHE A 220 -4.33 0.82 5.56
C PHE A 220 -3.03 1.50 6.02
N PRO A 221 -1.98 0.71 6.28
CA PRO A 221 -0.80 1.14 7.02
C PRO A 221 -0.01 2.28 6.36
N THR A 222 -0.03 2.38 5.03
CA THR A 222 0.70 3.42 4.29
C THR A 222 -0.14 4.67 4.01
N CYS A 223 -1.43 4.66 4.37
CA CYS A 223 -2.38 5.71 4.04
C CYS A 223 -2.54 6.74 5.17
N TRP A 224 -2.59 8.03 4.80
CA TRP A 224 -3.03 9.09 5.72
C TRP A 224 -4.50 8.90 6.15
N CYS A 225 -5.23 8.15 5.38
CA CYS A 225 -6.63 7.84 5.48
C CYS A 225 -6.92 6.54 6.24
N ALA A 226 -6.10 6.19 7.25
CA ALA A 226 -6.32 4.98 8.04
C ALA A 226 -7.76 4.84 8.54
N MET A 227 -8.31 3.63 8.42
CA MET A 227 -9.67 3.31 8.81
C MET A 227 -9.75 1.84 9.23
N SER A 228 -10.77 1.50 10.01
CA SER A 228 -11.14 0.12 10.29
C SER A 228 -12.25 -0.34 9.35
N VAL A 229 -12.25 -1.63 9.04
CA VAL A 229 -13.33 -2.29 8.29
C VAL A 229 -14.07 -3.23 9.24
N THR A 230 -15.40 -3.16 9.25
CA THR A 230 -16.22 -4.02 10.09
C THR A 230 -16.23 -5.47 9.59
N ALA A 231 -16.58 -6.43 10.45
CA ALA A 231 -16.39 -7.85 10.18
C ALA A 231 -17.08 -8.36 8.91
N ALA A 232 -18.32 -7.95 8.64
CA ALA A 232 -19.07 -8.47 7.50
C ALA A 232 -18.48 -8.04 6.15
N PRO A 233 -18.22 -6.74 5.86
CA PRO A 233 -17.50 -6.33 4.65
C PRO A 233 -16.09 -6.91 4.55
N LEU A 234 -15.40 -7.10 5.68
CA LEU A 234 -14.06 -7.67 5.70
C LEU A 234 -14.05 -9.11 5.20
N THR A 235 -14.99 -9.94 5.67
CA THR A 235 -15.16 -11.31 5.21
C THR A 235 -15.49 -11.36 3.70
N GLU A 236 -16.40 -10.51 3.25
CA GLU A 236 -16.78 -10.41 1.83
C GLU A 236 -15.59 -10.05 0.95
N VAL A 237 -14.82 -9.05 1.32
CA VAL A 237 -13.57 -8.62 0.61
C VAL A 237 -12.59 -9.77 0.48
N GLU A 238 -12.34 -10.51 1.55
CA GLU A 238 -11.41 -11.63 1.54
C GLU A 238 -11.90 -12.79 0.68
N ASP A 239 -13.19 -13.09 0.71
CA ASP A 239 -13.81 -14.14 -0.09
C ASP A 239 -13.77 -13.78 -1.59
N ILE A 240 -14.08 -12.53 -1.95
CA ILE A 240 -13.97 -12.03 -3.33
C ILE A 240 -12.53 -12.13 -3.81
N TYR A 241 -11.59 -11.63 -3.01
CA TYR A 241 -10.17 -11.67 -3.36
C TYR A 241 -9.70 -13.11 -3.62
N ARG A 242 -9.97 -14.04 -2.70
CA ARG A 242 -9.57 -15.45 -2.79
C ARG A 242 -10.24 -16.17 -3.96
N THR A 243 -11.53 -15.89 -4.19
CA THR A 243 -12.28 -16.47 -5.30
C THR A 243 -11.75 -15.99 -6.65
N THR A 244 -11.49 -14.68 -6.78
CA THR A 244 -10.91 -14.09 -7.99
C THR A 244 -9.51 -14.63 -8.24
N TRP A 245 -8.65 -14.68 -7.22
CA TRP A 245 -7.32 -15.27 -7.34
C TRP A 245 -7.36 -16.72 -7.81
N ARG A 246 -8.19 -17.55 -7.18
CA ARG A 246 -8.34 -18.96 -7.57
C ARG A 246 -8.86 -19.10 -9.00
N GLY A 247 -9.80 -18.28 -9.42
CA GLY A 247 -10.33 -18.25 -10.79
C GLY A 247 -9.26 -17.92 -11.83
N LEU A 248 -8.30 -17.04 -11.51
CA LEU A 248 -7.24 -16.62 -12.42
C LEU A 248 -6.04 -17.58 -12.44
N THR A 249 -5.65 -18.11 -11.27
CA THR A 249 -4.41 -18.87 -11.10
C THR A 249 -4.63 -20.39 -11.03
N GLY A 250 -5.85 -20.83 -10.77
CA GLY A 250 -6.19 -22.24 -10.49
C GLY A 250 -5.68 -22.73 -9.13
N LYS A 251 -5.18 -21.85 -8.27
CA LYS A 251 -4.56 -22.18 -6.98
C LYS A 251 -5.09 -21.29 -5.85
N ASP A 252 -4.96 -21.74 -4.64
CA ASP A 252 -5.21 -20.91 -3.46
C ASP A 252 -4.14 -19.82 -3.32
N VAL A 253 -4.50 -18.73 -2.64
CA VAL A 253 -3.54 -17.66 -2.31
C VAL A 253 -2.48 -18.23 -1.37
N PRO A 254 -1.20 -18.13 -1.70
CA PRO A 254 -0.14 -18.68 -0.87
C PRO A 254 0.13 -17.81 0.36
N GLY A 255 0.43 -18.46 1.49
CA GLY A 255 0.79 -17.79 2.75
C GLY A 255 -0.37 -17.69 3.74
N ASP A 256 -0.14 -16.96 4.81
CA ASP A 256 -1.08 -16.74 5.90
C ASP A 256 -1.36 -15.24 6.09
N LEU A 257 -2.64 -14.88 6.21
CA LEU A 257 -3.05 -13.48 6.40
C LEU A 257 -2.70 -12.97 7.81
N ALA A 258 -2.68 -13.84 8.81
CA ALA A 258 -2.22 -13.48 10.15
C ALA A 258 -0.74 -13.12 10.15
N ASP A 259 0.11 -13.88 9.41
CA ASP A 259 1.52 -13.54 9.23
C ASP A 259 1.67 -12.16 8.56
N ALA A 260 0.89 -11.87 7.52
CA ALA A 260 0.94 -10.58 6.83
C ALA A 260 0.53 -9.41 7.76
N CYS A 261 -0.51 -9.58 8.57
CA CYS A 261 -0.92 -8.59 9.57
C CYS A 261 0.13 -8.40 10.67
N ALA A 262 0.71 -9.48 11.19
CA ALA A 262 1.80 -9.42 12.15
C ALA A 262 3.05 -8.75 11.56
N GLY A 263 3.36 -9.02 10.29
CA GLY A 263 4.42 -8.35 9.54
C GLY A 263 4.23 -6.82 9.50
N TRP A 264 3.05 -6.34 9.17
CA TRP A 264 2.74 -4.91 9.20
C TRP A 264 2.79 -4.31 10.60
N LEU A 265 2.40 -5.07 11.62
CA LEU A 265 2.52 -4.59 13.01
C LEU A 265 3.97 -4.33 13.35
N ILE A 266 4.87 -5.33 13.17
CA ILE A 266 6.27 -5.20 13.59
C ILE A 266 7.09 -4.27 12.69
N GLN A 267 6.72 -4.07 11.44
CA GLN A 267 7.34 -3.09 10.56
C GLN A 267 7.08 -1.64 11.03
N GLY A 268 5.97 -1.39 11.73
CA GLY A 268 5.71 -0.11 12.38
C GLY A 268 5.48 1.07 11.43
N ASP A 269 5.10 0.84 10.17
CA ASP A 269 4.93 1.93 9.20
C ASP A 269 3.89 2.96 9.66
N ALA A 270 4.14 4.23 9.36
CA ALA A 270 3.32 5.39 9.75
C ALA A 270 3.17 5.63 11.27
N LEU A 271 4.11 5.18 12.09
CA LEU A 271 4.21 5.56 13.50
C LEU A 271 5.09 6.80 13.72
N VAL A 272 5.81 7.25 12.71
CA VAL A 272 6.60 8.49 12.69
C VAL A 272 6.36 9.25 11.38
N GLU A 273 6.74 10.53 11.35
CA GLU A 273 6.73 11.35 10.14
C GLU A 273 7.46 10.65 8.98
N ARG A 274 7.01 10.91 7.76
CA ARG A 274 7.58 10.31 6.56
C ARG A 274 9.10 10.57 6.44
N ALA A 275 9.54 11.76 6.83
CA ALA A 275 10.95 12.17 6.84
C ALA A 275 11.83 11.29 7.75
N HIS A 276 11.26 10.72 8.77
CA HIS A 276 11.97 9.92 9.76
C HIS A 276 11.91 8.40 9.49
N ARG A 277 11.11 7.96 8.51
CA ARG A 277 10.95 6.53 8.21
C ARG A 277 12.28 5.94 7.72
N GLY A 278 12.65 4.80 8.30
CA GLY A 278 13.92 4.13 8.02
C GLY A 278 15.18 4.79 8.59
N THR A 279 15.05 5.95 9.27
CA THR A 279 16.17 6.66 9.90
C THR A 279 16.09 6.68 11.43
N VAL A 280 14.92 6.40 11.99
CA VAL A 280 14.71 6.33 13.45
C VAL A 280 13.97 5.02 13.79
N ASP A 281 14.15 4.58 15.03
CA ASP A 281 13.33 3.52 15.61
C ASP A 281 11.91 4.06 15.85
N GLN A 282 10.95 3.58 15.03
CA GLN A 282 9.58 4.06 15.06
C GLN A 282 8.88 3.72 16.38
N PHE A 283 9.13 2.53 16.92
CA PHE A 283 8.54 2.11 18.20
C PHE A 283 9.11 2.85 19.39
N ALA A 284 10.41 3.20 19.37
CA ALA A 284 11.04 3.98 20.43
C ALA A 284 10.44 5.39 20.56
N ARG A 285 9.84 5.92 19.51
CA ARG A 285 9.17 7.24 19.55
C ARG A 285 7.80 7.21 20.20
N VAL A 286 7.04 6.13 20.05
CA VAL A 286 5.66 6.01 20.53
C VAL A 286 5.45 6.38 22.01
N PRO A 287 6.32 5.97 22.97
CA PRO A 287 6.16 6.38 24.37
C PRO A 287 6.36 7.87 24.63
N ALA A 288 7.17 8.55 23.82
CA ALA A 288 7.54 9.95 24.01
C ALA A 288 6.63 10.90 23.23
N GLU A 289 6.23 10.55 22.02
CA GLU A 289 5.52 11.43 21.09
C GLU A 289 4.38 10.69 20.40
N ASP A 290 3.26 11.37 20.18
CA ASP A 290 2.13 10.85 19.41
C ASP A 290 2.01 11.62 18.09
N PHE A 291 2.57 11.08 17.04
CA PHE A 291 2.56 11.68 15.72
C PHE A 291 1.16 11.58 15.08
N GLU A 292 0.60 12.72 14.72
CA GLU A 292 -0.68 12.78 13.98
C GLU A 292 -0.44 12.79 12.47
N TRP A 293 -1.11 11.88 11.75
CA TRP A 293 -1.10 11.85 10.30
C TRP A 293 -2.47 11.48 9.75
N GLY A 294 -3.07 12.44 9.04
CA GLY A 294 -4.45 12.31 8.59
C GLY A 294 -5.45 12.45 9.74
N TYR A 295 -6.29 11.46 9.93
CA TYR A 295 -7.38 11.50 10.92
C TYR A 295 -7.06 10.83 12.25
N VAL A 296 -5.91 10.20 12.35
CA VAL A 296 -5.55 9.33 13.48
C VAL A 296 -4.07 9.52 13.87
N SER A 297 -3.80 9.27 15.16
CA SER A 297 -2.44 9.32 15.68
C SER A 297 -1.69 8.00 15.52
N ALA A 298 -0.38 8.04 15.73
CA ALA A 298 0.49 6.87 15.73
C ALA A 298 0.06 5.83 16.79
N ARG A 299 -0.32 6.28 17.97
CA ARG A 299 -0.79 5.40 19.06
C ARG A 299 -2.13 4.77 18.73
N GLU A 300 -3.07 5.52 18.14
CA GLU A 300 -4.36 4.99 17.68
C GLU A 300 -4.17 3.91 16.60
N ARG A 301 -3.26 4.16 15.61
CA ARG A 301 -2.87 3.15 14.61
C ARG A 301 -2.29 1.91 15.24
N LEU A 302 -1.38 2.09 16.18
CA LEU A 302 -0.70 0.98 16.84
C LEU A 302 -1.68 0.13 17.66
N VAL A 303 -2.56 0.76 18.46
CA VAL A 303 -3.60 0.03 19.23
C VAL A 303 -4.50 -0.78 18.31
N HIS A 304 -4.92 -0.23 17.17
CA HIS A 304 -5.70 -0.97 16.19
C HIS A 304 -4.95 -2.21 15.68
N ARG A 305 -3.70 -2.05 15.23
CA ARG A 305 -2.88 -3.16 14.71
C ARG A 305 -2.60 -4.24 15.75
N LEU A 306 -2.33 -3.83 16.98
CA LEU A 306 -2.15 -4.76 18.11
C LEU A 306 -3.39 -5.60 18.36
N ASN A 307 -4.59 -4.99 18.34
CA ASN A 307 -5.85 -5.70 18.51
C ASN A 307 -6.11 -6.66 17.34
N VAL A 308 -5.88 -6.24 16.09
CA VAL A 308 -6.04 -7.10 14.91
C VAL A 308 -5.15 -8.33 15.02
N VAL A 309 -3.86 -8.15 15.34
CA VAL A 309 -2.93 -9.28 15.49
C VAL A 309 -3.31 -10.18 16.66
N ALA A 310 -3.70 -9.59 17.81
CA ALA A 310 -4.15 -10.38 18.97
C ALA A 310 -5.38 -11.26 18.63
N ASP A 311 -6.34 -10.72 17.87
CA ASP A 311 -7.54 -11.47 17.49
C ASP A 311 -7.23 -12.56 16.46
N MET A 312 -6.44 -12.27 15.44
CA MET A 312 -6.11 -13.21 14.36
C MET A 312 -5.20 -14.34 14.82
N THR A 313 -4.39 -14.12 15.85
CA THR A 313 -3.39 -15.10 16.31
C THR A 313 -3.80 -15.83 17.59
N ARG A 314 -5.05 -15.65 18.04
CA ARG A 314 -5.56 -16.27 19.27
C ARG A 314 -5.39 -17.79 19.30
N ASP A 315 -5.71 -18.44 18.20
CA ASP A 315 -5.63 -19.89 18.03
C ASP A 315 -4.59 -20.28 16.95
N HIS A 316 -3.61 -19.39 16.69
CA HIS A 316 -2.60 -19.59 15.66
C HIS A 316 -1.38 -20.34 16.23
N ASP A 317 -1.01 -21.47 15.63
CA ASP A 317 0.04 -22.36 16.14
C ASP A 317 1.43 -21.71 16.30
N HIS A 318 1.73 -20.71 15.44
CA HIS A 318 3.07 -20.12 15.32
C HIS A 318 3.18 -18.66 15.80
N LEU A 319 2.07 -18.03 16.23
CA LEU A 319 2.02 -16.61 16.64
C LEU A 319 1.22 -16.39 17.93
N HIS A 320 0.92 -17.44 18.67
CA HIS A 320 0.08 -17.35 19.87
C HIS A 320 0.68 -16.43 20.95
N ALA A 321 1.98 -16.48 21.20
CA ALA A 321 2.64 -15.64 22.20
C ALA A 321 2.79 -14.20 21.69
N VAL A 322 3.03 -13.98 20.39
CA VAL A 322 3.00 -12.65 19.75
C VAL A 322 1.61 -12.03 19.92
N GLY A 323 0.52 -12.80 19.71
CA GLY A 323 -0.84 -12.33 19.93
C GLY A 323 -1.12 -11.91 21.37
N ARG A 324 -0.68 -12.71 22.34
CA ARG A 324 -0.80 -12.35 23.78
C ARG A 324 -0.02 -11.10 24.13
N LEU A 325 1.21 -10.95 23.61
CA LEU A 325 2.01 -9.74 23.79
C LEU A 325 1.30 -8.54 23.17
N SER A 326 0.74 -8.70 21.96
CA SER A 326 -0.02 -7.63 21.26
C SER A 326 -1.22 -7.19 22.10
N SER A 327 -2.00 -8.14 22.64
CA SER A 327 -3.13 -7.81 23.53
C SER A 327 -2.67 -7.06 24.79
N ALA A 328 -1.61 -7.52 25.44
CA ALA A 328 -1.07 -6.86 26.63
C ALA A 328 -0.56 -5.42 26.33
N LEU A 329 0.11 -5.24 25.18
CA LEU A 329 0.55 -3.92 24.73
C LEU A 329 -0.62 -2.98 24.44
N ALA A 330 -1.66 -3.47 23.77
CA ALA A 330 -2.86 -2.67 23.49
C ALA A 330 -3.53 -2.19 24.80
N CYS A 331 -3.72 -3.10 25.77
CA CYS A 331 -4.23 -2.74 27.09
C CYS A 331 -3.37 -1.70 27.77
N ARG A 332 -2.04 -1.90 27.76
CA ARG A 332 -1.09 -0.97 28.41
C ARG A 332 -1.09 0.41 27.79
N LEU A 333 -1.20 0.50 26.45
CA LEU A 333 -1.31 1.78 25.74
C LEU A 333 -2.60 2.52 26.14
N LEU A 334 -3.73 1.81 26.21
CA LEU A 334 -5.02 2.40 26.60
C LEU A 334 -5.03 2.81 28.08
N GLU A 335 -4.38 2.07 28.97
CA GLU A 335 -4.21 2.47 30.38
C GLU A 335 -3.39 3.75 30.50
N ARG A 336 -2.30 3.84 29.76
CA ARG A 336 -1.39 5.00 29.83
C ARG A 336 -1.95 6.24 29.13
N TRP A 337 -2.73 6.04 28.05
CA TRP A 337 -3.35 7.11 27.26
C TRP A 337 -4.84 6.83 27.04
N PRO A 338 -5.69 7.06 28.04
CA PRO A 338 -7.11 6.65 28.01
C PRO A 338 -7.99 7.42 27.01
N ASN A 339 -7.45 8.48 26.39
CA ASN A 339 -8.16 9.30 25.41
C ASN A 339 -7.92 8.83 23.95
N LEU A 340 -7.16 7.75 23.73
CA LEU A 340 -6.99 7.17 22.39
C LEU A 340 -8.33 6.67 21.86
N ARG A 341 -8.62 7.01 20.62
CA ARG A 341 -9.85 6.64 19.94
C ARG A 341 -9.63 5.43 19.04
N PRO A 342 -10.63 4.60 18.80
CA PRO A 342 -10.57 3.60 17.73
C PRO A 342 -10.43 4.29 16.37
N LEU A 343 -9.87 3.58 15.39
CA LEU A 343 -9.85 4.07 14.01
C LEU A 343 -11.28 4.34 13.54
N PRO A 344 -11.51 5.42 12.74
CA PRO A 344 -12.80 5.64 12.11
C PRO A 344 -13.17 4.42 11.26
N THR A 345 -14.43 4.05 11.27
CA THR A 345 -14.94 2.98 10.40
C THR A 345 -15.00 3.47 8.95
N HIS A 346 -14.96 2.54 8.00
CA HIS A 346 -14.94 2.86 6.56
C HIS A 346 -16.18 3.64 6.09
N ASP A 347 -17.33 3.48 6.73
CA ASP A 347 -18.59 4.17 6.47
C ASP A 347 -18.66 5.56 7.11
N ALA A 348 -17.90 5.81 8.17
CA ALA A 348 -17.85 7.09 8.87
C ALA A 348 -16.79 8.06 8.29
N ARG A 349 -16.07 7.63 7.26
CA ARG A 349 -14.95 8.38 6.69
C ARG A 349 -15.42 9.48 5.72
N PRO A 350 -15.01 10.75 5.89
CA PRO A 350 -15.20 11.76 4.87
C PRO A 350 -14.37 11.41 3.62
N TRP A 351 -15.04 11.27 2.49
CA TRP A 351 -14.41 11.16 1.18
C TRP A 351 -14.17 12.56 0.63
N TYR A 352 -12.98 12.81 0.09
CA TYR A 352 -12.65 14.05 -0.62
C TYR A 352 -12.64 13.80 -2.11
#